data_868006d8c176ad644788b25990f3f05b
#
_entry.id   868006d8c176ad644788b25990f3f05b
#
_cell.length_a   1.000
_cell.length_b   1.000
_cell.length_c   1.000
_cell.angle_alpha   90.00
_cell.angle_beta   90.00
_cell.angle_gamma   90.00
#
_symmetry.space_group_name_H-M   'P 1'
#
loop_
_entity.id
_entity.type
_entity.pdbx_description
1 polymer ?
#
loop_
_entity_poly.entity_id
_entity_poly.type
_entity_poly.pdbx_seq_one_letter_code
_entity_poly.pdbx_strand_id
1 'polypeptide(L)'
;MNPNREYEIFTQEVYQHLVNNDVIKNTLVQHDVKLMGRSGQEHQIDVYWEYEIAGNKHRVAIECKNYSKLVPIGKVRDFKGVLDDLNGVNGIMTTKVGYQEGAKKYAKEWGISLMELRTPGWGETIIGEIEFHTVVDVRHTLFKVDEVWANEQGLDFDRYRRNLDMMRIENDHKWSKATHIPLHAKDGIIKDVYGKQISSLKDLEKGIPDHPTEDFPFIFSFDDAYVDDGRGGIVKILEVKFEYEHIEQHRKTKIDAEGFVSVLLKDALNDEVKFL
;
A
#
# COMPACT_ATOMS: atom_id res chain seq x y z
N MET A 1 -11.71 35.52 11.44
CA MET A 1 -11.75 34.72 12.70
C MET A 1 -10.55 35.08 13.55
N ASN A 2 -10.55 34.86 14.86
CA ASN A 2 -9.36 35.10 15.69
C ASN A 2 -8.29 34.07 15.35
N PRO A 3 -7.03 34.44 15.03
CA PRO A 3 -5.97 33.52 14.66
C PRO A 3 -5.68 32.42 15.71
N ASN A 4 -5.91 32.71 16.98
CA ASN A 4 -5.76 31.68 18.02
C ASN A 4 -6.86 30.63 17.90
N ARG A 5 -8.11 31.05 17.73
CA ARG A 5 -9.24 30.12 17.54
C ARG A 5 -9.12 29.31 16.26
N GLU A 6 -8.60 29.87 15.19
CA GLU A 6 -8.29 29.12 13.96
C GLU A 6 -7.27 28.02 14.22
N TYR A 7 -6.24 28.29 15.00
CA TYR A 7 -5.23 27.31 15.36
C TYR A 7 -5.76 26.21 16.30
N GLU A 8 -6.64 26.55 17.21
CA GLU A 8 -7.34 25.58 18.08
C GLU A 8 -8.22 24.63 17.27
N ILE A 9 -9.02 25.16 16.32
CA ILE A 9 -9.86 24.36 15.41
C ILE A 9 -8.99 23.46 14.54
N PHE A 10 -7.93 24.01 13.93
CA PHE A 10 -6.98 23.23 13.15
C PHE A 10 -6.37 22.08 13.99
N THR A 11 -5.99 22.35 15.22
CA THR A 11 -5.49 21.33 16.13
C THR A 11 -6.54 20.24 16.40
N GLN A 12 -7.79 20.63 16.66
CA GLN A 12 -8.89 19.69 16.88
C GLN A 12 -9.13 18.80 15.66
N GLU A 13 -9.15 19.34 14.44
CA GLU A 13 -9.34 18.58 13.19
C GLU A 13 -8.22 17.55 12.98
N VAL A 14 -6.96 17.95 13.19
CA VAL A 14 -5.80 17.07 13.09
C VAL A 14 -5.87 15.91 14.09
N TYR A 15 -6.18 16.21 15.35
CA TYR A 15 -6.29 15.16 16.36
C TYR A 15 -7.53 14.30 16.19
N GLN A 16 -8.64 14.81 15.65
CA GLN A 16 -9.78 13.99 15.26
C GLN A 16 -9.41 13.01 14.16
N HIS A 17 -8.63 13.46 13.16
CA HIS A 17 -8.12 12.58 12.10
C HIS A 17 -7.22 11.48 12.65
N LEU A 18 -6.29 11.82 13.55
CA LEU A 18 -5.40 10.85 14.20
C LEU A 18 -6.18 9.82 15.02
N VAL A 19 -7.14 10.27 15.84
CA VAL A 19 -7.98 9.39 16.67
C VAL A 19 -8.83 8.45 15.81
N ASN A 20 -9.38 8.93 14.68
CA ASN A 20 -10.17 8.11 13.76
C ASN A 20 -9.36 6.98 13.09
N ASN A 21 -8.07 7.20 12.92
CA ASN A 21 -7.15 6.22 12.31
C ASN A 21 -6.47 5.31 13.34
N ASP A 22 -6.71 5.53 14.62
CA ASP A 22 -6.17 4.67 15.69
C ASP A 22 -7.10 3.49 16.00
N VAL A 23 -6.64 2.59 16.85
CA VAL A 23 -7.37 1.40 17.31
C VAL A 23 -8.66 1.78 18.04
N ILE A 24 -8.72 2.98 18.66
CA ILE A 24 -9.85 3.49 19.44
C ILE A 24 -10.81 4.24 18.53
N LYS A 25 -11.78 3.54 17.97
CA LYS A 25 -12.80 4.11 17.09
C LYS A 25 -13.91 4.80 17.85
N ASN A 26 -14.58 5.78 17.23
CA ASN A 26 -15.74 6.52 17.74
C ASN A 26 -15.46 7.48 18.90
N THR A 27 -14.26 7.99 19.01
CA THR A 27 -13.91 9.04 19.97
C THR A 27 -14.10 10.41 19.34
N LEU A 28 -14.89 11.26 19.96
CA LEU A 28 -15.09 12.64 19.53
C LEU A 28 -14.08 13.57 20.19
N VAL A 29 -13.28 14.24 19.36
CA VAL A 29 -12.38 15.30 19.80
C VAL A 29 -13.15 16.62 19.81
N GLN A 30 -13.26 17.25 20.97
CA GLN A 30 -14.07 18.44 21.22
C GLN A 30 -13.17 19.69 21.28
N HIS A 31 -13.70 20.82 20.87
CA HIS A 31 -13.06 22.14 20.93
C HIS A 31 -13.75 23.02 21.97
N ASP A 32 -12.96 23.87 22.68
CA ASP A 32 -13.46 24.87 23.64
C ASP A 32 -14.33 24.27 24.77
N VAL A 33 -13.76 23.30 25.49
CA VAL A 33 -14.47 22.56 26.55
C VAL A 33 -14.19 23.17 27.91
N LYS A 34 -15.24 23.31 28.73
CA LYS A 34 -15.13 23.75 30.13
C LYS A 34 -15.17 22.54 31.07
N LEU A 35 -14.14 22.41 31.88
CA LEU A 35 -14.00 21.34 32.85
C LEU A 35 -13.85 21.90 34.26
N MET A 36 -14.59 21.30 35.21
CA MET A 36 -14.50 21.70 36.63
C MET A 36 -13.30 21.01 37.29
N GLY A 37 -12.41 21.82 37.83
CA GLY A 37 -11.29 21.35 38.67
C GLY A 37 -11.73 20.92 40.09
N ARG A 38 -10.85 20.23 40.78
CA ARG A 38 -11.07 19.83 42.20
C ARG A 38 -11.16 21.03 43.14
N SER A 39 -10.50 22.11 42.76
CA SER A 39 -10.59 23.41 43.51
C SER A 39 -11.96 24.07 43.41
N GLY A 40 -12.85 23.61 42.53
CA GLY A 40 -14.09 24.27 42.16
C GLY A 40 -13.91 25.36 41.09
N GLN A 41 -12.70 25.58 40.57
CA GLN A 41 -12.43 26.46 39.45
C GLN A 41 -12.79 25.77 38.12
N GLU A 42 -13.53 26.49 37.27
CA GLU A 42 -13.75 26.07 35.88
C GLU A 42 -12.54 26.42 35.02
N HIS A 43 -12.02 25.43 34.29
CA HIS A 43 -10.93 25.59 33.33
C HIS A 43 -11.45 25.44 31.91
N GLN A 44 -11.09 26.36 31.04
CA GLN A 44 -11.31 26.25 29.60
C GLN A 44 -10.16 25.46 29.01
N ILE A 45 -10.48 24.44 28.21
CA ILE A 45 -9.53 23.56 27.52
C ILE A 45 -9.73 23.72 26.02
N ASP A 46 -8.68 24.04 25.31
CA ASP A 46 -8.75 24.35 23.87
C ASP A 46 -9.23 23.14 23.05
N VAL A 47 -8.66 21.95 23.31
CA VAL A 47 -9.07 20.69 22.66
C VAL A 47 -9.09 19.56 23.70
N TYR A 48 -10.13 18.74 23.68
CA TYR A 48 -10.35 17.70 24.68
C TYR A 48 -11.04 16.46 24.13
N TRP A 49 -10.65 15.27 24.61
CA TRP A 49 -11.40 14.04 24.38
C TRP A 49 -11.23 13.04 25.51
N GLU A 50 -12.16 12.09 25.55
CA GLU A 50 -12.12 10.93 26.44
C GLU A 50 -12.19 9.66 25.62
N TYR A 51 -11.53 8.63 26.07
CA TYR A 51 -11.62 7.29 25.51
C TYR A 51 -11.52 6.23 26.59
N GLU A 52 -11.93 5.01 26.28
CA GLU A 52 -11.92 3.89 27.22
C GLU A 52 -11.11 2.73 26.64
N ILE A 53 -10.19 2.18 27.45
CA ILE A 53 -9.45 0.96 27.15
C ILE A 53 -9.59 0.02 28.33
N ALA A 54 -10.05 -1.22 28.08
CA ALA A 54 -10.18 -2.27 29.09
C ALA A 54 -10.94 -1.81 30.36
N GLY A 55 -11.99 -1.00 30.16
CA GLY A 55 -12.81 -0.47 31.27
C GLY A 55 -12.20 0.74 31.99
N ASN A 56 -11.05 1.24 31.56
CA ASN A 56 -10.41 2.42 32.13
C ASN A 56 -10.64 3.64 31.25
N LYS A 57 -11.19 4.72 31.86
CA LYS A 57 -11.32 6.02 31.21
C LYS A 57 -10.00 6.76 31.18
N HIS A 58 -9.65 7.21 30.00
CA HIS A 58 -8.50 8.09 29.73
C HIS A 58 -9.02 9.44 29.26
N ARG A 59 -8.43 10.49 29.75
CA ARG A 59 -8.77 11.88 29.40
C ARG A 59 -7.54 12.58 28.86
N VAL A 60 -7.72 13.33 27.78
CA VAL A 60 -6.64 14.09 27.16
C VAL A 60 -7.08 15.55 26.97
N ALA A 61 -6.24 16.47 27.38
CA ALA A 61 -6.41 17.90 27.20
C ALA A 61 -5.24 18.47 26.39
N ILE A 62 -5.56 19.31 25.42
CA ILE A 62 -4.56 20.05 24.65
C ILE A 62 -4.70 21.54 24.93
N GLU A 63 -3.58 22.18 25.21
CA GLU A 63 -3.41 23.62 25.27
C GLU A 63 -2.72 24.11 24.00
N CYS A 64 -3.35 25.01 23.25
CA CYS A 64 -2.88 25.53 21.98
C CYS A 64 -2.18 26.89 22.15
N LYS A 65 -0.95 27.03 21.66
CA LYS A 65 -0.18 28.26 21.71
C LYS A 65 0.24 28.73 20.32
N ASN A 66 -0.59 29.56 19.72
CA ASN A 66 -0.33 30.20 18.43
C ASN A 66 0.63 31.39 18.57
N TYR A 67 1.85 31.14 19.01
CA TYR A 67 2.85 32.19 19.24
C TYR A 67 3.76 32.38 18.02
N SER A 68 4.44 33.54 17.98
CA SER A 68 5.49 33.85 17.01
C SER A 68 6.91 33.63 17.56
N LYS A 69 7.03 33.25 18.83
CA LYS A 69 8.30 32.94 19.51
C LYS A 69 8.17 31.67 20.30
N LEU A 70 9.32 30.99 20.56
CA LEU A 70 9.38 29.76 21.33
C LEU A 70 8.59 29.88 22.66
N VAL A 71 7.79 28.88 22.95
CA VAL A 71 6.97 28.81 24.16
C VAL A 71 7.89 28.69 25.39
N PRO A 72 7.78 29.64 26.38
CA PRO A 72 8.60 29.63 27.57
C PRO A 72 8.07 28.66 28.61
N ILE A 73 8.96 28.24 29.54
CA ILE A 73 8.66 27.33 30.66
C ILE A 73 7.43 27.74 31.49
N GLY A 74 7.20 29.07 31.67
CA GLY A 74 6.06 29.56 32.45
C GLY A 74 4.73 29.05 31.91
N LYS A 75 4.55 28.96 30.58
CA LYS A 75 3.32 28.47 29.97
C LYS A 75 3.09 26.97 30.22
N VAL A 76 4.14 26.18 30.22
CA VAL A 76 4.07 24.75 30.54
C VAL A 76 3.73 24.54 32.03
N ARG A 77 4.27 25.41 32.92
CA ARG A 77 3.91 25.41 34.35
C ARG A 77 2.47 25.79 34.60
N ASP A 78 1.98 26.83 33.93
CA ASP A 78 0.58 27.28 34.00
C ASP A 78 -0.35 26.11 33.63
N PHE A 79 -0.08 25.44 32.50
CA PHE A 79 -0.86 24.29 32.03
C PHE A 79 -0.75 23.10 32.99
N LYS A 80 0.43 22.82 33.55
CA LYS A 80 0.59 21.78 34.58
C LYS A 80 -0.33 22.02 35.77
N GLY A 81 -0.46 23.25 36.22
CA GLY A 81 -1.39 23.59 37.32
C GLY A 81 -2.85 23.28 36.98
N VAL A 82 -3.27 23.52 35.75
CA VAL A 82 -4.60 23.14 35.25
C VAL A 82 -4.78 21.61 35.29
N LEU A 83 -3.80 20.86 34.75
CA LEU A 83 -3.84 19.40 34.72
C LEU A 83 -3.90 18.80 36.14
N ASP A 84 -3.19 19.37 37.09
CA ASP A 84 -3.21 18.94 38.50
C ASP A 84 -4.57 19.16 39.14
N ASP A 85 -5.21 20.30 38.86
CA ASP A 85 -6.54 20.57 39.39
C ASP A 85 -7.62 19.70 38.73
N LEU A 86 -7.49 19.36 37.43
CA LEU A 86 -8.39 18.45 36.72
C LEU A 86 -8.21 16.98 37.13
N ASN A 87 -7.05 16.57 37.62
CA ASN A 87 -6.66 15.24 38.08
C ASN A 87 -6.92 14.08 37.10
N GLY A 88 -5.88 13.36 36.77
CA GLY A 88 -5.97 12.21 35.86
C GLY A 88 -6.26 12.56 34.39
N VAL A 89 -5.82 13.74 33.94
CA VAL A 89 -5.88 14.19 32.57
C VAL A 89 -4.47 14.23 32.00
N ASN A 90 -4.24 13.57 30.85
CA ASN A 90 -2.99 13.65 30.11
C ASN A 90 -2.92 14.99 29.36
N GLY A 91 -1.82 15.68 29.50
CA GLY A 91 -1.64 17.00 28.88
C GLY A 91 -0.79 16.95 27.63
N ILE A 92 -1.26 17.62 26.59
CA ILE A 92 -0.50 17.91 25.37
C ILE A 92 -0.47 19.45 25.20
N MET A 93 0.67 20.01 24.87
CA MET A 93 0.73 21.42 24.44
C MET A 93 1.16 21.49 22.99
N THR A 94 0.44 22.28 22.18
CA THR A 94 0.74 22.45 20.75
C THR A 94 1.16 23.87 20.43
N THR A 95 2.11 24.02 19.50
CA THR A 95 2.55 25.32 18.97
C THR A 95 3.07 25.20 17.55
N LYS A 96 3.16 26.31 16.81
CA LYS A 96 3.77 26.34 15.47
C LYS A 96 5.29 26.51 15.49
N VAL A 97 5.86 27.01 16.57
CA VAL A 97 7.22 27.58 16.60
C VAL A 97 8.20 26.85 17.52
N GLY A 98 7.72 25.84 18.26
CA GLY A 98 8.54 25.08 19.18
C GLY A 98 8.67 25.68 20.59
N TYR A 99 9.59 25.16 21.40
CA TYR A 99 9.68 25.37 22.83
C TYR A 99 11.10 25.75 23.25
N GLN A 100 11.20 26.57 24.27
CA GLN A 100 12.48 26.84 24.93
C GLN A 100 12.98 25.59 25.65
N GLU A 101 14.29 25.43 25.78
CA GLU A 101 14.92 24.26 26.39
C GLU A 101 14.44 24.01 27.83
N GLY A 102 14.23 25.05 28.61
CA GLY A 102 13.65 24.93 29.95
C GLY A 102 12.22 24.40 29.97
N ALA A 103 11.43 24.73 28.93
CA ALA A 103 10.06 24.21 28.75
C ALA A 103 10.08 22.72 28.45
N LYS A 104 10.98 22.28 27.54
CA LYS A 104 11.17 20.86 27.20
C LYS A 104 11.58 20.01 28.41
N LYS A 105 12.57 20.46 29.18
CA LYS A 105 13.01 19.76 30.39
C LYS A 105 11.88 19.62 31.40
N TYR A 106 11.14 20.70 31.65
CA TYR A 106 10.03 20.68 32.57
C TYR A 106 8.90 19.74 32.11
N ALA A 107 8.51 19.82 30.85
CA ALA A 107 7.45 18.98 30.29
C ALA A 107 7.80 17.49 30.38
N LYS A 108 9.05 17.13 30.05
CA LYS A 108 9.55 15.76 30.13
C LYS A 108 9.48 15.22 31.56
N GLU A 109 9.87 16.01 32.54
CA GLU A 109 9.81 15.60 33.95
C GLU A 109 8.38 15.39 34.43
N TRP A 110 7.44 16.22 33.97
CA TRP A 110 6.06 16.20 34.42
C TRP A 110 5.09 15.44 33.48
N GLY A 111 5.59 14.71 32.50
CA GLY A 111 4.79 13.89 31.59
C GLY A 111 3.83 14.67 30.69
N ILE A 112 4.20 15.91 30.30
CA ILE A 112 3.44 16.72 29.38
C ILE A 112 4.04 16.54 27.97
N SER A 113 3.23 16.14 26.99
CA SER A 113 3.67 16.06 25.60
C SER A 113 3.74 17.43 24.97
N LEU A 114 4.84 17.72 24.28
CA LEU A 114 5.04 18.98 23.55
C LEU A 114 5.08 18.71 22.05
N MET A 115 4.12 19.27 21.32
CA MET A 115 3.97 19.02 19.89
C MET A 115 4.14 20.32 19.09
N GLU A 116 4.91 20.26 18.02
CA GLU A 116 4.93 21.31 17.00
C GLU A 116 3.94 20.89 15.91
N LEU A 117 2.87 21.66 15.74
CA LEU A 117 1.81 21.41 14.78
C LEU A 117 1.69 22.58 13.84
N ARG A 118 1.97 22.37 12.56
CA ARG A 118 1.95 23.41 11.54
C ARG A 118 1.78 22.84 10.14
N THR A 119 1.46 23.68 9.20
CA THR A 119 1.64 23.35 7.77
C THR A 119 3.12 23.37 7.42
N PRO A 120 3.57 22.58 6.42
CA PRO A 120 4.94 22.65 5.91
C PRO A 120 5.31 24.10 5.52
N GLY A 121 6.53 24.52 5.85
CA GLY A 121 7.03 25.86 5.54
C GLY A 121 7.55 25.96 4.12
N TRP A 122 7.63 27.18 3.59
CA TRP A 122 8.21 27.44 2.27
C TRP A 122 9.70 27.04 2.26
N GLY A 123 10.10 26.21 1.30
CA GLY A 123 11.46 25.70 1.18
C GLY A 123 11.75 24.40 1.95
N GLU A 124 10.77 23.81 2.63
CA GLU A 124 10.87 22.44 3.12
C GLU A 124 10.59 21.45 1.98
N THR A 125 11.56 20.59 1.68
CA THR A 125 11.38 19.51 0.72
C THR A 125 10.91 18.25 1.45
N ILE A 126 9.73 17.78 1.11
CA ILE A 126 9.18 16.54 1.63
C ILE A 126 9.33 15.47 0.55
N ILE A 127 10.14 14.46 0.83
CA ILE A 127 10.36 13.34 -0.07
C ILE A 127 9.62 12.14 0.48
N GLY A 128 8.62 11.66 -0.29
CA GLY A 128 7.95 10.39 -0.06
C GLY A 128 8.64 9.27 -0.83
N GLU A 129 8.63 8.06 -0.26
CA GLU A 129 9.03 6.84 -0.97
C GLU A 129 7.78 5.98 -1.17
N ILE A 130 7.46 5.67 -2.44
CA ILE A 130 6.38 4.75 -2.79
C ILE A 130 7.00 3.43 -3.22
N GLU A 131 6.58 2.36 -2.59
CA GLU A 131 6.93 1.00 -2.98
C GLU A 131 5.77 0.36 -3.72
N PHE A 132 6.02 0.00 -4.98
CA PHE A 132 5.08 -0.75 -5.80
C PHE A 132 5.42 -2.23 -5.73
N HIS A 133 4.45 -3.00 -5.31
CA HIS A 133 4.47 -4.46 -5.30
C HIS A 133 3.53 -4.92 -6.40
N THR A 134 4.09 -5.44 -7.47
CA THR A 134 3.29 -5.95 -8.59
C THR A 134 3.49 -7.45 -8.68
N VAL A 135 2.39 -8.16 -8.62
CA VAL A 135 2.33 -9.61 -8.81
C VAL A 135 1.53 -9.87 -10.07
N VAL A 136 2.14 -10.55 -11.01
CA VAL A 136 1.50 -10.88 -12.29
C VAL A 136 1.68 -12.37 -12.57
N ASP A 137 0.57 -13.05 -12.75
CA ASP A 137 0.56 -14.44 -13.24
C ASP A 137 0.47 -14.41 -14.77
N VAL A 138 1.56 -14.80 -15.41
CA VAL A 138 1.61 -14.91 -16.88
C VAL A 138 1.29 -16.33 -17.27
N ARG A 139 0.21 -16.51 -18.02
CA ARG A 139 -0.19 -17.81 -18.53
C ARG A 139 0.45 -18.07 -19.88
N HIS A 140 1.17 -19.19 -19.99
CA HIS A 140 1.76 -19.69 -21.22
C HIS A 140 0.93 -20.85 -21.76
N THR A 141 0.55 -20.78 -23.03
CA THR A 141 -0.09 -21.89 -23.74
C THR A 141 0.95 -22.60 -24.58
N LEU A 142 1.20 -23.86 -24.27
CA LEU A 142 2.21 -24.69 -24.91
C LEU A 142 1.56 -25.90 -25.56
N PHE A 143 2.16 -26.41 -26.62
CA PHE A 143 1.62 -27.52 -27.40
C PHE A 143 2.67 -28.62 -27.52
N LYS A 144 2.24 -29.88 -27.33
CA LYS A 144 2.99 -31.04 -27.73
C LYS A 144 2.58 -31.41 -29.13
N VAL A 145 3.53 -31.34 -30.03
CA VAL A 145 3.32 -31.68 -31.45
C VAL A 145 3.49 -33.16 -31.68
N ASP A 146 2.70 -33.75 -32.59
CA ASP A 146 2.97 -35.09 -33.13
C ASP A 146 4.16 -34.98 -34.10
N GLU A 147 5.36 -35.26 -33.59
CA GLU A 147 6.61 -35.15 -34.37
C GLU A 147 6.73 -36.16 -35.48
N VAL A 148 6.11 -37.32 -35.32
CA VAL A 148 6.08 -38.37 -36.38
C VAL A 148 5.29 -37.84 -37.57
N TRP A 149 4.07 -37.37 -37.30
CA TRP A 149 3.24 -36.76 -38.33
C TRP A 149 3.93 -35.50 -38.95
N ALA A 150 4.53 -34.65 -38.12
CA ALA A 150 5.20 -33.45 -38.60
C ALA A 150 6.35 -33.76 -39.57
N ASN A 151 7.17 -34.76 -39.24
CA ASN A 151 8.28 -35.21 -40.13
C ASN A 151 7.76 -35.76 -41.45
N GLU A 152 6.65 -36.53 -41.44
CA GLU A 152 6.00 -37.01 -42.65
C GLU A 152 5.48 -35.87 -43.54
N GLN A 153 5.08 -34.74 -42.94
CA GLN A 153 4.66 -33.55 -43.68
C GLN A 153 5.84 -32.65 -44.08
N GLY A 154 7.09 -33.01 -43.77
CA GLY A 154 8.29 -32.22 -44.06
C GLY A 154 8.47 -30.98 -43.17
N LEU A 155 7.85 -30.94 -41.98
CA LEU A 155 7.96 -29.87 -41.00
C LEU A 155 9.17 -30.11 -40.09
N ASP A 156 10.14 -29.21 -40.10
CA ASP A 156 11.35 -29.27 -39.26
C ASP A 156 11.11 -28.58 -37.90
N PHE A 157 10.60 -29.31 -36.90
CA PHE A 157 10.37 -28.81 -35.57
C PHE A 157 11.65 -28.60 -34.76
N ASP A 158 12.74 -29.27 -35.07
CA ASP A 158 14.03 -29.00 -34.42
C ASP A 158 14.58 -27.66 -34.83
N ARG A 159 14.42 -27.28 -36.08
CA ARG A 159 14.73 -25.94 -36.55
C ARG A 159 13.82 -24.88 -35.90
N TYR A 160 12.54 -25.19 -35.77
CA TYR A 160 11.58 -24.30 -35.11
C TYR A 160 11.96 -24.06 -33.65
N ARG A 161 12.30 -25.10 -32.88
CA ARG A 161 12.77 -25.00 -31.49
C ARG A 161 14.04 -24.14 -31.37
N ARG A 162 15.03 -24.40 -32.24
CA ARG A 162 16.27 -23.56 -32.27
C ARG A 162 15.97 -22.10 -32.56
N ASN A 163 15.02 -21.80 -33.42
CA ASN A 163 14.61 -20.42 -33.69
C ASN A 163 13.93 -19.77 -32.47
N LEU A 164 13.13 -20.51 -31.71
CA LEU A 164 12.54 -20.01 -30.47
C LEU A 164 13.61 -19.69 -29.41
N ASP A 165 14.61 -20.54 -29.25
CA ASP A 165 15.73 -20.28 -28.34
C ASP A 165 16.55 -19.03 -28.76
N MET A 166 16.76 -18.82 -30.06
CA MET A 166 17.45 -17.65 -30.57
C MET A 166 16.68 -16.33 -30.37
N MET A 167 15.36 -16.38 -30.27
CA MET A 167 14.52 -15.19 -30.02
C MET A 167 14.52 -14.74 -28.57
N ARG A 168 15.02 -15.55 -27.64
CA ARG A 168 15.12 -15.21 -26.21
C ARG A 168 16.44 -14.51 -25.91
N ILE A 169 16.35 -13.48 -25.06
CA ILE A 169 17.51 -12.65 -24.66
C ILE A 169 18.51 -13.50 -23.83
N GLU A 170 18.06 -14.53 -23.13
CA GLU A 170 18.87 -15.32 -22.19
C GLU A 170 19.54 -16.55 -22.82
N ASN A 171 19.20 -16.91 -24.06
CA ASN A 171 19.81 -18.01 -24.81
C ASN A 171 19.93 -19.33 -24.00
N ASP A 172 18.92 -19.64 -23.21
CA ASP A 172 18.89 -20.74 -22.23
C ASP A 172 18.61 -22.15 -22.81
N HIS A 173 18.47 -22.25 -24.13
CA HIS A 173 18.11 -23.49 -24.84
C HIS A 173 16.87 -24.21 -24.28
N LYS A 174 15.94 -23.45 -23.69
CA LYS A 174 14.73 -23.97 -23.02
C LYS A 174 13.89 -24.83 -23.97
N TRP A 175 13.73 -24.37 -25.20
CA TRP A 175 12.83 -24.99 -26.18
C TRP A 175 13.46 -26.17 -26.94
N SER A 176 14.77 -26.20 -27.11
CA SER A 176 15.48 -27.31 -27.79
C SER A 176 15.26 -28.65 -27.14
N LYS A 177 14.98 -28.68 -25.83
CA LYS A 177 14.75 -29.90 -25.04
C LYS A 177 13.32 -30.04 -24.54
N ALA A 178 12.44 -29.09 -24.83
CA ALA A 178 11.08 -29.07 -24.32
C ALA A 178 10.18 -30.02 -25.12
N THR A 179 9.35 -30.80 -24.43
CA THR A 179 8.30 -31.62 -25.04
C THR A 179 7.10 -30.77 -25.49
N HIS A 180 6.88 -29.64 -24.83
CA HIS A 180 5.84 -28.68 -25.14
C HIS A 180 6.48 -27.35 -25.56
N ILE A 181 6.01 -26.79 -26.67
CA ILE A 181 6.54 -25.57 -27.27
C ILE A 181 5.43 -24.56 -27.52
N PRO A 182 5.72 -23.24 -27.51
CA PRO A 182 4.76 -22.27 -27.93
C PRO A 182 4.53 -22.39 -29.44
N LEU A 183 3.27 -22.47 -29.85
CA LEU A 183 2.85 -22.36 -31.25
C LEU A 183 1.92 -21.18 -31.40
N HIS A 184 1.99 -20.53 -32.53
CA HIS A 184 0.96 -19.58 -32.92
C HIS A 184 -0.27 -20.39 -33.35
N ALA A 185 -1.32 -20.39 -32.55
CA ALA A 185 -2.59 -20.99 -32.90
C ALA A 185 -3.53 -19.87 -33.36
N LYS A 186 -3.68 -19.72 -34.68
CA LYS A 186 -4.62 -18.73 -35.22
C LYS A 186 -6.02 -19.03 -34.72
N ASP A 187 -6.72 -18.03 -34.27
CA ASP A 187 -8.08 -18.11 -33.74
C ASP A 187 -8.26 -18.99 -32.49
N GLY A 188 -7.20 -19.67 -32.01
CA GLY A 188 -7.25 -20.56 -30.86
C GLY A 188 -8.20 -21.75 -31.03
N ILE A 189 -8.53 -22.13 -32.29
CA ILE A 189 -9.48 -23.21 -32.61
C ILE A 189 -8.72 -24.54 -32.79
N ILE A 190 -9.24 -25.58 -32.13
CA ILE A 190 -8.75 -26.96 -32.27
C ILE A 190 -9.73 -27.72 -33.16
N LYS A 191 -9.23 -28.36 -34.21
CA LYS A 191 -10.03 -29.04 -35.26
C LYS A 191 -9.66 -30.51 -35.35
N ASP A 192 -10.57 -31.32 -35.90
CA ASP A 192 -10.26 -32.69 -36.33
C ASP A 192 -9.59 -32.69 -37.72
N VAL A 193 -9.26 -33.88 -38.22
CA VAL A 193 -8.62 -34.06 -39.55
C VAL A 193 -9.50 -33.54 -40.70
N TYR A 194 -10.80 -33.41 -40.51
CA TYR A 194 -11.74 -32.91 -41.50
C TYR A 194 -11.93 -31.37 -41.43
N GLY A 195 -11.20 -30.72 -40.51
CA GLY A 195 -11.30 -29.27 -40.29
C GLY A 195 -12.49 -28.84 -39.45
N LYS A 196 -13.25 -29.75 -38.87
CA LYS A 196 -14.35 -29.44 -37.96
C LYS A 196 -13.81 -29.06 -36.59
N GLN A 197 -14.30 -28.00 -36.02
CA GLN A 197 -13.94 -27.59 -34.64
C GLN A 197 -14.40 -28.68 -33.66
N ILE A 198 -13.45 -29.13 -32.82
CA ILE A 198 -13.68 -30.08 -31.71
C ILE A 198 -13.55 -29.39 -30.35
N SER A 199 -12.75 -28.32 -30.27
CA SER A 199 -12.56 -27.51 -29.07
C SER A 199 -11.99 -26.12 -29.42
N SER A 200 -11.74 -25.28 -28.41
CA SER A 200 -10.95 -24.06 -28.53
C SER A 200 -10.10 -23.87 -27.28
N LEU A 201 -9.01 -23.09 -27.39
CA LEU A 201 -8.21 -22.72 -26.22
C LEU A 201 -9.07 -22.05 -25.15
N LYS A 202 -10.01 -21.19 -25.57
CA LYS A 202 -10.96 -20.54 -24.67
C LYS A 202 -11.89 -21.51 -23.93
N ASP A 203 -12.26 -22.62 -24.56
CA ASP A 203 -13.10 -23.64 -23.91
C ASP A 203 -12.29 -24.47 -22.92
N LEU A 204 -11.05 -24.78 -23.23
CA LEU A 204 -10.12 -25.46 -22.32
C LEU A 204 -9.83 -24.57 -21.08
N GLU A 205 -9.67 -23.28 -21.29
CA GLU A 205 -9.43 -22.30 -20.22
C GLU A 205 -10.56 -22.20 -19.19
N LYS A 206 -11.82 -22.43 -19.59
CA LYS A 206 -12.98 -22.40 -18.67
C LYS A 206 -12.89 -23.45 -17.55
N GLY A 207 -12.12 -24.51 -17.76
CA GLY A 207 -11.88 -25.56 -16.76
C GLY A 207 -10.72 -25.27 -15.82
N ILE A 208 -10.03 -24.13 -15.96
CA ILE A 208 -8.83 -23.78 -15.22
C ILE A 208 -9.17 -22.68 -14.20
N PRO A 209 -8.76 -22.79 -12.92
CA PRO A 209 -8.96 -21.73 -11.93
C PRO A 209 -8.28 -20.41 -12.33
N ASP A 210 -8.89 -19.28 -11.98
CA ASP A 210 -8.33 -17.94 -12.24
C ASP A 210 -7.03 -17.68 -11.48
N HIS A 211 -6.85 -18.33 -10.32
CA HIS A 211 -5.65 -18.25 -9.51
C HIS A 211 -5.03 -19.64 -9.36
N PRO A 212 -3.87 -19.87 -9.96
CA PRO A 212 -3.17 -21.13 -9.88
C PRO A 212 -2.67 -21.40 -8.46
N THR A 213 -2.90 -22.60 -7.97
CA THR A 213 -2.20 -23.19 -6.83
C THR A 213 -0.98 -23.97 -7.31
N GLU A 214 -0.08 -24.41 -6.43
CA GLU A 214 1.22 -25.02 -6.76
C GLU A 214 1.15 -26.29 -7.64
N ASP A 215 -0.03 -26.84 -7.92
CA ASP A 215 -0.25 -28.09 -8.66
C ASP A 215 -0.37 -27.93 -10.18
N PHE A 216 0.28 -26.95 -10.78
CA PHE A 216 0.25 -26.75 -12.23
C PHE A 216 1.43 -27.40 -12.94
N PRO A 217 1.24 -27.98 -14.12
CA PRO A 217 0.47 -27.52 -15.29
C PRO A 217 -0.86 -28.25 -15.57
N PHE A 218 -1.84 -27.61 -16.21
CA PHE A 218 -3.01 -28.24 -16.78
C PHE A 218 -2.69 -28.76 -18.17
N ILE A 219 -2.92 -30.06 -18.39
CA ILE A 219 -2.65 -30.75 -19.67
C ILE A 219 -3.96 -31.36 -20.19
N PHE A 220 -4.28 -31.02 -21.44
CA PHE A 220 -5.41 -31.59 -22.18
C PHE A 220 -4.86 -32.43 -23.33
N SER A 221 -5.18 -33.70 -23.37
CA SER A 221 -4.70 -34.65 -24.38
C SER A 221 -5.73 -34.87 -25.49
N PHE A 222 -5.25 -35.09 -26.69
CA PHE A 222 -6.05 -35.32 -27.89
C PHE A 222 -5.48 -36.50 -28.70
N ASP A 223 -6.35 -37.30 -29.28
CA ASP A 223 -5.95 -38.39 -30.17
C ASP A 223 -5.76 -37.90 -31.61
N ASP A 224 -6.64 -36.99 -32.07
CA ASP A 224 -6.62 -36.47 -33.44
C ASP A 224 -7.05 -34.99 -33.42
N ALA A 225 -6.08 -34.09 -33.22
CA ALA A 225 -6.31 -32.66 -33.09
C ALA A 225 -5.30 -31.84 -33.91
N TYR A 226 -5.77 -30.80 -34.50
CA TYR A 226 -4.99 -29.92 -35.38
C TYR A 226 -5.23 -28.45 -35.03
N VAL A 227 -4.18 -27.64 -35.14
CA VAL A 227 -4.24 -26.16 -35.01
C VAL A 227 -3.68 -25.50 -36.28
N ASP A 228 -4.25 -24.37 -36.66
CA ASP A 228 -3.75 -23.51 -37.75
C ASP A 228 -2.57 -22.69 -37.22
N ASP A 229 -1.40 -22.79 -37.88
CA ASP A 229 -0.19 -22.08 -37.47
C ASP A 229 -0.18 -20.56 -37.82
N GLY A 230 -1.28 -20.07 -38.38
CA GLY A 230 -1.42 -18.65 -38.79
C GLY A 230 -0.65 -18.27 -40.04
N ARG A 231 0.08 -19.22 -40.64
CA ARG A 231 0.86 -19.02 -41.87
C ARG A 231 0.30 -19.81 -43.04
N GLY A 232 -0.88 -20.41 -42.84
CA GLY A 232 -1.56 -21.26 -43.80
C GLY A 232 -1.18 -22.73 -43.68
N GLY A 233 -0.44 -23.11 -42.65
CA GLY A 233 -0.12 -24.47 -42.29
C GLY A 233 -1.04 -25.02 -41.20
N ILE A 234 -1.13 -26.37 -41.13
CA ILE A 234 -1.84 -27.10 -40.10
C ILE A 234 -0.81 -27.89 -39.33
N VAL A 235 -0.91 -27.92 -38.00
CA VAL A 235 -0.03 -28.71 -37.13
C VAL A 235 -0.84 -29.68 -36.30
N LYS A 236 -0.52 -30.96 -36.35
CA LYS A 236 -1.11 -32.01 -35.50
C LYS A 236 -0.53 -31.88 -34.08
N ILE A 237 -1.42 -31.80 -33.10
CA ILE A 237 -1.06 -31.67 -31.69
C ILE A 237 -1.57 -32.89 -30.91
N LEU A 238 -0.81 -33.29 -29.91
CA LEU A 238 -1.16 -34.37 -28.98
C LEU A 238 -1.67 -33.82 -27.65
N GLU A 239 -1.13 -32.66 -27.22
CA GLU A 239 -1.48 -32.07 -25.95
C GLU A 239 -1.47 -30.55 -26.05
N VAL A 240 -2.34 -29.90 -25.28
CA VAL A 240 -2.29 -28.47 -24.92
C VAL A 240 -1.97 -28.36 -23.44
N LYS A 241 -0.93 -27.65 -23.10
CA LYS A 241 -0.48 -27.41 -21.74
C LYS A 241 -0.63 -25.93 -21.41
N PHE A 242 -1.31 -25.63 -20.32
CA PHE A 242 -1.28 -24.29 -19.73
C PHE A 242 -0.32 -24.29 -18.54
N GLU A 243 0.63 -23.39 -18.58
CA GLU A 243 1.66 -23.20 -17.56
C GLU A 243 1.64 -21.74 -17.11
N TYR A 244 1.78 -21.52 -15.81
CA TYR A 244 1.80 -20.18 -15.24
C TYR A 244 3.19 -19.83 -14.77
N GLU A 245 3.59 -18.61 -15.03
CA GLU A 245 4.81 -18.02 -14.50
C GLU A 245 4.41 -16.88 -13.56
N HIS A 246 4.78 -17.03 -12.31
CA HIS A 246 4.54 -16.02 -11.28
C HIS A 246 5.68 -15.00 -11.29
N ILE A 247 5.37 -13.76 -11.66
CA ILE A 247 6.34 -12.67 -11.76
C ILE A 247 6.06 -11.67 -10.66
N GLU A 248 6.99 -11.55 -9.73
CA GLU A 248 6.96 -10.52 -8.71
C GLU A 248 7.95 -9.40 -9.09
N GLN A 249 7.45 -8.19 -9.06
CA GLN A 249 8.27 -7.00 -9.28
C GLN A 249 8.12 -6.03 -8.10
N HIS A 250 9.26 -5.63 -7.55
CA HIS A 250 9.37 -4.61 -6.53
C HIS A 250 9.99 -3.36 -7.14
N ARG A 251 9.32 -2.25 -7.04
CA ARG A 251 9.83 -0.97 -7.52
C ARG A 251 9.65 0.11 -6.46
N LYS A 252 10.75 0.74 -6.06
CA LYS A 252 10.75 1.92 -5.20
C LYS A 252 10.96 3.18 -6.01
N THR A 253 10.14 4.17 -5.76
CA THR A 253 10.23 5.48 -6.41
C THR A 253 10.11 6.57 -5.36
N LYS A 254 11.07 7.50 -5.38
CA LYS A 254 10.98 8.73 -4.58
C LYS A 254 10.13 9.74 -5.32
N ILE A 255 9.20 10.33 -4.61
CA ILE A 255 8.33 11.39 -5.15
C ILE A 255 8.49 12.64 -4.30
N ASP A 256 8.30 13.80 -4.94
CA ASP A 256 8.04 15.03 -4.23
C ASP A 256 6.65 14.93 -3.60
N ALA A 257 6.60 14.89 -2.27
CA ALA A 257 5.38 14.73 -1.51
C ALA A 257 4.83 16.08 -0.98
N GLU A 258 5.38 17.22 -1.40
CA GLU A 258 4.95 18.55 -0.94
C GLU A 258 3.44 18.78 -1.15
N GLY A 259 2.88 18.29 -2.26
CA GLY A 259 1.45 18.38 -2.55
C GLY A 259 0.55 17.38 -1.82
N PHE A 260 1.14 16.38 -1.15
CA PHE A 260 0.40 15.31 -0.44
C PHE A 260 0.40 15.48 1.07
N VAL A 261 1.27 16.34 1.60
CA VAL A 261 1.41 16.60 3.03
C VAL A 261 0.84 17.98 3.34
N SER A 262 -0.26 18.00 4.07
CA SER A 262 -0.91 19.26 4.52
C SER A 262 -0.54 19.65 5.92
N VAL A 263 -0.04 18.72 6.74
CA VAL A 263 0.25 18.95 8.16
C VAL A 263 1.55 18.25 8.56
N LEU A 264 2.37 18.97 9.33
CA LEU A 264 3.54 18.43 10.01
C LEU A 264 3.24 18.44 11.52
N LEU A 265 3.32 17.25 12.14
CA LEU A 265 3.22 17.07 13.58
C LEU A 265 4.54 16.52 14.09
N LYS A 266 5.28 17.32 14.87
CA LYS A 266 6.57 16.94 15.44
C LYS A 266 6.48 16.85 16.96
N ASP A 267 6.93 15.72 17.54
CA ASP A 267 7.19 15.62 18.97
C ASP A 267 8.45 16.41 19.31
N ALA A 268 8.28 17.49 20.05
CA ALA A 268 9.38 18.40 20.41
C ALA A 268 10.34 17.82 21.48
N LEU A 269 10.01 16.69 22.10
CA LEU A 269 10.85 16.02 23.10
C LEU A 269 11.73 14.93 22.49
N ASN A 270 11.24 14.25 21.44
CA ASN A 270 11.88 13.09 20.82
C ASN A 270 12.31 13.34 19.37
N ASP A 271 11.97 14.52 18.81
CA ASP A 271 12.21 14.91 17.42
C ASP A 271 11.53 13.99 16.36
N GLU A 272 10.59 13.15 16.78
CA GLU A 272 9.78 12.34 15.86
C GLU A 272 8.82 13.21 15.05
N VAL A 273 8.76 13.00 13.74
CA VAL A 273 7.92 13.77 12.82
C VAL A 273 6.90 12.85 12.17
N LYS A 274 5.64 13.26 12.17
CA LYS A 274 4.55 12.65 11.39
C LYS A 274 4.07 13.64 10.35
N PHE A 275 3.88 13.17 9.14
CA PHE A 275 3.27 13.89 8.03
C PHE A 275 1.83 13.39 7.85
N LEU A 276 0.90 14.36 7.74
CA LEU A 276 -0.54 14.09 7.62
C LEU A 276 -1.14 14.84 6.43
#